data_af75e4ecf71bd51cd6c7650edeb2b068
#
_entry.id   af75e4ecf71bd51cd6c7650edeb2b068
#
_cell.length_a   1.000
_cell.length_b   1.000
_cell.length_c   1.000
_cell.angle_alpha   90.00
_cell.angle_beta   90.00
_cell.angle_gamma   90.00
#
_symmetry.space_group_name_H-M   'P 1'
#
loop_
_entity.id
_entity.type
_entity.pdbx_description
1 polymer ?
#
loop_
_entity_poly.entity_id
_entity_poly.type
_entity_poly.pdbx_seq_one_letter_code
_entity_poly.pdbx_strand_id
1 'polypeptide(L)'
;VFYGTIKSVEESEKGAYLMKKTRIIAIEGIDGSGKGVQYRLLRDTLLARGYTVATRDFPAYDSFFGGEIGKLLSGAEGTRADQVDGKSMALWFALDRFESFRDYRDGATDILILNRYVLSNAVYQSIRDIDLGKPDIAEWVFALEYNHLGLPRPDVNLVFSIAPAEAEANVGKKGFREYVGAGRDVYEASHDIQARAMEQYLAYAARYDDIAVIPCMSEGRLMPVEAIGAAVLAALEARGIIV
;
A
#
# COMPACT_ATOMS: atom_id res chain seq x y z
N VAL A 1 -66.21 -20.49 17.80
CA VAL A 1 -65.13 -21.48 17.94
C VAL A 1 -64.64 -21.88 16.52
N PHE A 2 -63.57 -21.27 16.02
CA PHE A 2 -62.89 -21.76 14.85
C PHE A 2 -61.40 -21.83 15.20
N TYR A 3 -60.91 -23.04 15.38
CA TYR A 3 -59.47 -23.32 15.40
C TYR A 3 -58.94 -23.31 13.98
N GLY A 4 -58.21 -22.26 13.62
CA GLY A 4 -57.41 -22.21 12.39
C GLY A 4 -56.04 -22.79 12.68
N THR A 5 -55.72 -23.88 12.04
CA THR A 5 -54.43 -24.59 12.09
C THR A 5 -53.35 -23.67 11.51
N ILE A 6 -52.40 -23.25 12.34
CA ILE A 6 -51.18 -22.57 11.88
C ILE A 6 -50.30 -23.64 11.25
N LYS A 7 -50.23 -23.64 9.92
CA LYS A 7 -49.19 -24.38 9.21
C LYS A 7 -47.86 -23.76 9.54
N SER A 8 -46.96 -24.53 10.12
CA SER A 8 -45.55 -24.23 10.25
C SER A 8 -44.98 -23.99 8.86
N VAL A 9 -44.56 -22.75 8.61
CA VAL A 9 -43.72 -22.42 7.45
C VAL A 9 -42.37 -23.04 7.76
N GLU A 10 -42.05 -24.10 7.06
CA GLU A 10 -40.69 -24.64 7.03
C GLU A 10 -39.73 -23.49 6.68
N GLU A 11 -38.84 -23.23 7.62
CA GLU A 11 -37.69 -22.35 7.37
C GLU A 11 -36.87 -22.96 6.23
N SER A 12 -37.13 -22.46 5.02
CA SER A 12 -36.27 -22.76 3.89
C SER A 12 -34.86 -22.32 4.28
N GLU A 13 -33.92 -23.24 4.20
CA GLU A 13 -32.47 -23.05 4.31
C GLU A 13 -32.06 -21.77 3.62
N LYS A 14 -31.96 -20.69 4.36
CA LYS A 14 -31.21 -19.54 3.94
C LYS A 14 -29.74 -19.98 3.93
N GLY A 15 -29.31 -20.51 2.78
CA GLY A 15 -27.89 -20.67 2.52
C GLY A 15 -27.22 -19.36 2.90
N ALA A 16 -26.29 -19.40 3.84
CA ALA A 16 -25.45 -18.27 4.17
C ALA A 16 -24.79 -17.82 2.86
N TYR A 17 -25.30 -16.76 2.30
CA TYR A 17 -24.63 -16.08 1.20
C TYR A 17 -23.32 -15.57 1.81
N LEU A 18 -22.24 -16.35 1.66
CA LEU A 18 -20.90 -15.90 2.00
C LEU A 18 -20.69 -14.62 1.21
N MET A 19 -20.83 -13.48 1.87
CA MET A 19 -20.59 -12.20 1.23
C MET A 19 -19.17 -12.26 0.65
N LYS A 20 -19.09 -12.13 -0.67
CA LYS A 20 -17.82 -12.11 -1.37
C LYS A 20 -16.97 -10.99 -0.76
N LYS A 21 -15.79 -11.33 -0.26
CA LYS A 21 -14.86 -10.37 0.32
C LYS A 21 -13.88 -9.91 -0.75
N THR A 22 -13.65 -8.62 -0.86
CA THR A 22 -12.57 -8.08 -1.70
C THR A 22 -11.22 -8.47 -1.10
N ARG A 23 -10.31 -9.07 -1.89
CA ARG A 23 -8.93 -9.30 -1.51
C ARG A 23 -8.13 -8.02 -1.73
N ILE A 24 -7.44 -7.56 -0.72
CA ILE A 24 -6.69 -6.29 -0.75
C ILE A 24 -5.19 -6.58 -0.79
N ILE A 25 -4.54 -6.08 -1.83
CA ILE A 25 -3.10 -6.24 -2.08
C ILE A 25 -2.47 -4.85 -2.02
N ALA A 26 -1.61 -4.59 -1.05
CA ALA A 26 -0.82 -3.36 -1.01
C ALA A 26 0.55 -3.58 -1.64
N ILE A 27 0.96 -2.68 -2.51
CA ILE A 27 2.28 -2.66 -3.17
C ILE A 27 3.17 -1.64 -2.50
N GLU A 28 4.25 -2.10 -1.89
CA GLU A 28 5.12 -1.37 -1.00
C GLU A 28 6.59 -1.44 -1.42
N GLY A 29 7.41 -0.57 -0.87
CA GLY A 29 8.86 -0.51 -1.11
C GLY A 29 9.35 0.90 -1.39
N ILE A 30 10.67 1.05 -1.52
CA ILE A 30 11.35 2.34 -1.72
C ILE A 30 11.10 2.93 -3.12
N ASP A 31 11.43 4.20 -3.29
CA ASP A 31 11.33 4.85 -4.60
C ASP A 31 12.36 4.24 -5.58
N GLY A 32 11.94 4.08 -6.83
CA GLY A 32 12.76 3.37 -7.83
C GLY A 32 12.69 1.84 -7.78
N SER A 33 11.98 1.21 -6.82
CA SER A 33 11.88 -0.25 -6.74
C SER A 33 11.03 -0.93 -7.82
N GLY A 34 10.48 -0.17 -8.77
CA GLY A 34 9.69 -0.74 -9.87
C GLY A 34 8.22 -0.97 -9.55
N LYS A 35 7.71 -0.52 -8.37
CA LYS A 35 6.31 -0.67 -7.95
C LYS A 35 5.31 -0.33 -9.04
N GLY A 36 5.43 0.83 -9.67
CA GLY A 36 4.48 1.27 -10.70
C GLY A 36 4.44 0.39 -11.95
N VAL A 37 5.56 -0.27 -12.29
CA VAL A 37 5.60 -1.24 -13.39
C VAL A 37 4.87 -2.51 -12.97
N GLN A 38 5.21 -3.04 -11.81
CA GLN A 38 4.61 -4.28 -11.27
C GLN A 38 3.13 -4.11 -10.92
N TYR A 39 2.72 -2.95 -10.45
CA TYR A 39 1.33 -2.59 -10.22
C TYR A 39 0.47 -2.71 -11.50
N ARG A 40 0.94 -2.13 -12.62
CA ARG A 40 0.25 -2.24 -13.90
C ARG A 40 0.24 -3.68 -14.42
N LEU A 41 1.39 -4.35 -14.37
CA LEU A 41 1.52 -5.74 -14.80
C LEU A 41 0.58 -6.67 -14.01
N LEU A 42 0.55 -6.53 -12.69
CA LEU A 42 -0.34 -7.32 -11.82
C LEU A 42 -1.82 -7.06 -12.16
N ARG A 43 -2.22 -5.77 -12.23
CA ARG A 43 -3.59 -5.40 -12.60
C ARG A 43 -4.00 -6.05 -13.93
N ASP A 44 -3.19 -5.88 -14.96
CA ASP A 44 -3.52 -6.36 -16.31
C ASP A 44 -3.56 -7.89 -16.36
N THR A 45 -2.66 -8.56 -15.63
CA THR A 45 -2.65 -10.02 -15.50
C THR A 45 -3.90 -10.54 -14.80
N LEU A 46 -4.33 -9.90 -13.70
CA LEU A 46 -5.53 -10.31 -12.97
C LEU A 46 -6.80 -10.07 -13.78
N LEU A 47 -6.89 -8.95 -14.49
CA LEU A 47 -7.99 -8.70 -15.43
C LEU A 47 -8.05 -9.76 -16.53
N ALA A 48 -6.90 -10.14 -17.11
CA ALA A 48 -6.81 -11.19 -18.12
C ALA A 48 -7.19 -12.59 -17.57
N ARG A 49 -6.98 -12.84 -16.28
CA ARG A 49 -7.45 -14.05 -15.58
C ARG A 49 -8.95 -14.00 -15.21
N GLY A 50 -9.66 -12.92 -15.52
CA GLY A 50 -11.10 -12.77 -15.29
C GLY A 50 -11.51 -12.22 -13.93
N TYR A 51 -10.57 -11.73 -13.11
CA TYR A 51 -10.88 -11.02 -11.86
C TYR A 51 -11.43 -9.63 -12.15
N THR A 52 -12.37 -9.17 -11.33
CA THR A 52 -12.72 -7.76 -11.25
C THR A 52 -11.72 -7.05 -10.34
N VAL A 53 -11.06 -6.01 -10.84
CA VAL A 53 -9.96 -5.33 -10.14
C VAL A 53 -10.26 -3.85 -9.99
N ALA A 54 -10.22 -3.35 -8.77
CA ALA A 54 -10.15 -1.93 -8.45
C ALA A 54 -8.73 -1.54 -8.05
N THR A 55 -8.40 -0.26 -8.20
CA THR A 55 -7.06 0.25 -7.89
C THR A 55 -7.14 1.59 -7.18
N ARG A 56 -6.19 1.85 -6.25
CA ARG A 56 -5.99 3.17 -5.63
C ARG A 56 -4.49 3.43 -5.48
N ASP A 57 -4.12 4.69 -5.68
CA ASP A 57 -2.75 5.17 -5.49
C ASP A 57 -2.71 6.18 -4.34
N PHE A 58 -1.67 6.11 -3.51
CA PHE A 58 -1.46 7.04 -2.40
C PHE A 58 -0.05 7.65 -2.43
N PRO A 59 0.08 8.97 -2.16
CA PRO A 59 -1.02 9.92 -1.95
C PRO A 59 -1.89 10.11 -3.19
N ALA A 60 -3.19 10.37 -3.00
CA ALA A 60 -4.12 10.73 -4.07
C ALA A 60 -3.97 12.23 -4.38
N TYR A 61 -2.98 12.59 -5.18
CA TYR A 61 -2.57 13.99 -5.40
C TYR A 61 -3.64 14.92 -5.98
N ASP A 62 -4.70 14.35 -6.56
CA ASP A 62 -5.88 15.04 -7.07
C ASP A 62 -6.95 15.31 -6.00
N SER A 63 -6.80 14.74 -4.79
CA SER A 63 -7.64 15.01 -3.63
C SER A 63 -7.15 16.23 -2.83
N PHE A 64 -7.97 16.72 -1.90
CA PHE A 64 -7.58 17.81 -1.01
C PHE A 64 -6.36 17.42 -0.16
N PHE A 65 -6.42 16.30 0.58
CA PHE A 65 -5.33 15.89 1.47
C PHE A 65 -4.09 15.42 0.69
N GLY A 66 -4.27 14.68 -0.40
CA GLY A 66 -3.17 14.25 -1.25
C GLY A 66 -2.46 15.44 -1.93
N GLY A 67 -3.20 16.46 -2.34
CA GLY A 67 -2.65 17.71 -2.87
C GLY A 67 -1.79 18.45 -1.84
N GLU A 68 -2.25 18.59 -0.60
CA GLU A 68 -1.46 19.19 0.48
C GLU A 68 -0.21 18.37 0.81
N ILE A 69 -0.31 17.04 0.82
CA ILE A 69 0.87 16.17 0.95
C ILE A 69 1.86 16.44 -0.20
N GLY A 70 1.38 16.59 -1.43
CA GLY A 70 2.22 16.92 -2.58
C GLY A 70 2.99 18.23 -2.39
N LYS A 71 2.36 19.27 -1.84
CA LYS A 71 3.04 20.54 -1.50
C LYS A 71 4.12 20.35 -0.44
N LEU A 72 3.84 19.58 0.61
CA LEU A 72 4.82 19.26 1.65
C LEU A 72 6.01 18.45 1.09
N LEU A 73 5.75 17.46 0.24
CA LEU A 73 6.77 16.64 -0.37
C LEU A 73 7.63 17.43 -1.38
N SER A 74 7.04 18.34 -2.14
CA SER A 74 7.76 19.20 -3.08
C SER A 74 8.45 20.39 -2.40
N GLY A 75 8.00 20.79 -1.20
CA GLY A 75 8.44 22.02 -0.53
C GLY A 75 7.96 23.31 -1.23
N ALA A 76 6.94 23.21 -2.08
CA ALA A 76 6.48 24.30 -2.95
C ALA A 76 6.01 25.56 -2.21
N GLU A 77 5.47 25.40 -1.01
CA GLU A 77 4.93 26.52 -0.19
C GLU A 77 5.81 26.85 1.03
N GLY A 78 7.09 26.52 0.98
CA GLY A 78 8.07 26.86 2.01
C GLY A 78 8.16 25.89 3.19
N THR A 79 7.11 25.12 3.50
CA THR A 79 7.17 24.06 4.50
C THR A 79 7.43 22.72 3.81
N ARG A 80 8.45 22.00 4.29
CA ARG A 80 8.86 20.72 3.70
C ARG A 80 8.44 19.56 4.62
N ALA A 81 8.13 18.43 4.02
CA ALA A 81 7.72 17.24 4.76
C ALA A 81 8.75 16.79 5.82
N ASP A 82 10.06 16.99 5.57
CA ASP A 82 11.12 16.69 6.52
C ASP A 82 11.20 17.65 7.73
N GLN A 83 10.52 18.79 7.67
CA GLN A 83 10.40 19.77 8.77
C GLN A 83 9.19 19.53 9.66
N VAL A 84 8.21 18.75 9.20
CA VAL A 84 7.01 18.39 9.95
C VAL A 84 7.32 17.14 10.77
N ASP A 85 6.88 17.05 12.03
CA ASP A 85 7.13 15.86 12.85
C ASP A 85 6.46 14.59 12.29
N GLY A 86 7.01 13.41 12.65
CA GLY A 86 6.58 12.13 12.09
C GLY A 86 5.10 11.83 12.29
N LYS A 87 4.54 12.11 13.47
CA LYS A 87 3.11 11.86 13.74
C LYS A 87 2.20 12.81 12.97
N SER A 88 2.56 14.08 12.85
CA SER A 88 1.79 15.04 12.05
C SER A 88 1.79 14.65 10.57
N MET A 89 2.94 14.22 10.02
CA MET A 89 2.98 13.69 8.66
C MET A 89 2.15 12.41 8.53
N ALA A 90 2.21 11.51 9.52
CA ALA A 90 1.39 10.29 9.52
C ALA A 90 -0.10 10.61 9.47
N LEU A 91 -0.57 11.63 10.17
CA LEU A 91 -1.96 12.09 10.14
C LEU A 91 -2.38 12.61 8.75
N TRP A 92 -1.52 13.37 8.06
CA TRP A 92 -1.80 13.82 6.70
C TRP A 92 -2.04 12.64 5.75
N PHE A 93 -1.13 11.65 5.76
CA PHE A 93 -1.28 10.44 4.95
C PHE A 93 -2.50 9.59 5.35
N ALA A 94 -2.82 9.55 6.64
CA ALA A 94 -4.01 8.83 7.14
C ALA A 94 -5.32 9.49 6.68
N LEU A 95 -5.40 10.82 6.69
CA LEU A 95 -6.56 11.58 6.21
C LEU A 95 -6.79 11.41 4.70
N ASP A 96 -5.72 11.41 3.90
CA ASP A 96 -5.80 11.15 2.46
C ASP A 96 -6.42 9.77 2.17
N ARG A 97 -5.95 8.74 2.87
CA ARG A 97 -6.53 7.39 2.75
C ARG A 97 -7.96 7.33 3.26
N PHE A 98 -8.24 7.92 4.41
CA PHE A 98 -9.57 7.92 5.00
C PHE A 98 -10.61 8.58 4.07
N GLU A 99 -10.29 9.72 3.47
CA GLU A 99 -11.14 10.36 2.47
C GLU A 99 -11.34 9.45 1.25
N SER A 100 -10.27 8.87 0.74
CA SER A 100 -10.31 7.99 -0.43
C SER A 100 -11.16 6.74 -0.23
N PHE A 101 -11.30 6.24 1.01
CA PHE A 101 -12.08 5.04 1.32
C PHE A 101 -13.55 5.30 1.68
N ARG A 102 -14.04 6.55 1.61
CA ARG A 102 -15.45 6.90 1.93
C ARG A 102 -16.48 6.15 1.08
N ASP A 103 -16.15 5.83 -0.14
CA ASP A 103 -17.00 5.12 -1.10
C ASP A 103 -16.68 3.61 -1.19
N TYR A 104 -15.68 3.14 -0.45
CA TYR A 104 -15.29 1.73 -0.48
C TYR A 104 -16.42 0.83 0.04
N ARG A 105 -16.65 -0.26 -0.70
CA ARG A 105 -17.59 -1.33 -0.32
C ARG A 105 -16.91 -2.67 -0.48
N ASP A 106 -16.78 -3.39 0.62
CA ASP A 106 -16.23 -4.75 0.61
C ASP A 106 -17.08 -5.65 -0.30
N GLY A 107 -16.44 -6.49 -1.08
CA GLY A 107 -17.10 -7.39 -2.03
C GLY A 107 -17.53 -6.75 -3.36
N ALA A 108 -17.34 -5.44 -3.55
CA ALA A 108 -17.66 -4.78 -4.82
C ALA A 108 -16.79 -5.25 -6.00
N THR A 109 -15.56 -5.65 -5.71
CA THR A 109 -14.63 -6.25 -6.67
C THR A 109 -13.98 -7.49 -6.06
N ASP A 110 -13.37 -8.33 -6.89
CA ASP A 110 -12.60 -9.47 -6.40
C ASP A 110 -11.34 -9.01 -5.70
N ILE A 111 -10.65 -8.04 -6.30
CA ILE A 111 -9.33 -7.59 -5.87
C ILE A 111 -9.29 -6.06 -5.86
N LEU A 112 -8.70 -5.51 -4.81
CA LEU A 112 -8.30 -4.10 -4.71
C LEU A 112 -6.77 -4.03 -4.60
N ILE A 113 -6.11 -3.38 -5.55
CA ILE A 113 -4.67 -3.15 -5.53
C ILE A 113 -4.41 -1.72 -5.05
N LEU A 114 -3.59 -1.58 -4.02
CA LEU A 114 -3.18 -0.30 -3.45
C LEU A 114 -1.71 -0.05 -3.77
N ASN A 115 -1.38 1.06 -4.41
CA ASN A 115 0.01 1.48 -4.58
C ASN A 115 0.39 2.40 -3.44
N ARG A 116 1.24 1.93 -2.53
CA ARG A 116 1.53 2.46 -1.19
C ARG A 116 0.28 2.44 -0.30
N TYR A 117 0.48 2.09 0.94
CA TYR A 117 -0.62 2.08 1.91
C TYR A 117 -0.09 2.40 3.32
N VAL A 118 -0.75 1.88 4.34
CA VAL A 118 -0.43 2.15 5.75
C VAL A 118 1.00 1.75 6.12
N LEU A 119 1.53 0.67 5.52
CA LEU A 119 2.89 0.21 5.79
C LEU A 119 3.94 1.25 5.34
N SER A 120 3.75 1.91 4.18
CA SER A 120 4.62 3.03 3.78
C SER A 120 4.62 4.14 4.83
N ASN A 121 3.45 4.52 5.36
CA ASN A 121 3.35 5.54 6.39
C ASN A 121 4.09 5.12 7.67
N ALA A 122 3.86 3.89 8.13
CA ALA A 122 4.55 3.34 9.28
C ALA A 122 6.08 3.37 9.11
N VAL A 123 6.59 2.92 7.96
CA VAL A 123 8.03 2.88 7.66
C VAL A 123 8.65 4.27 7.67
N TYR A 124 8.17 5.17 6.83
CA TYR A 124 8.81 6.48 6.63
C TYR A 124 8.72 7.38 7.85
N GLN A 125 7.60 7.35 8.59
CA GLN A 125 7.47 8.20 9.77
C GLN A 125 8.20 7.61 10.98
N SER A 126 8.31 6.29 11.12
CA SER A 126 9.12 5.66 12.18
C SER A 126 10.60 5.96 12.02
N ILE A 127 11.15 5.89 10.82
CA ILE A 127 12.57 6.23 10.58
C ILE A 127 12.88 7.63 11.10
N ARG A 128 12.03 8.59 10.79
CA ARG A 128 12.21 9.99 11.19
C ARG A 128 12.19 10.17 12.71
N ASP A 129 11.28 9.47 13.38
CA ASP A 129 11.21 9.55 14.84
C ASP A 129 12.41 8.83 15.49
N ILE A 130 12.84 7.68 14.97
CA ILE A 130 14.03 6.95 15.43
C ILE A 130 15.28 7.82 15.30
N ASP A 131 15.44 8.58 14.20
CA ASP A 131 16.55 9.51 13.97
C ASP A 131 16.62 10.62 15.00
N LEU A 132 15.48 11.03 15.51
CA LEU A 132 15.37 12.01 16.57
C LEU A 132 15.48 11.39 17.98
N GLY A 133 15.87 10.11 18.07
CA GLY A 133 15.96 9.36 19.34
C GLY A 133 14.59 9.06 19.97
N LYS A 134 13.51 9.14 19.19
CA LYS A 134 12.16 8.81 19.63
C LYS A 134 11.83 7.32 19.34
N PRO A 135 10.82 6.75 20.00
CA PRO A 135 10.37 5.39 19.72
C PRO A 135 9.85 5.23 18.29
N ASP A 136 9.93 4.00 17.76
CA ASP A 136 9.21 3.55 16.58
C ASP A 136 7.69 3.77 16.75
N ILE A 137 7.05 4.40 15.77
CA ILE A 137 5.63 4.74 15.83
C ILE A 137 4.73 3.83 14.96
N ALA A 138 5.26 2.73 14.43
CA ALA A 138 4.51 1.87 13.53
C ALA A 138 3.20 1.35 14.16
N GLU A 139 3.25 0.86 15.40
CA GLU A 139 2.06 0.38 16.11
C GLU A 139 1.01 1.50 16.31
N TRP A 140 1.46 2.71 16.55
CA TRP A 140 0.57 3.86 16.64
C TRP A 140 -0.07 4.17 15.28
N VAL A 141 0.68 4.10 14.18
CA VAL A 141 0.15 4.30 12.82
C VAL A 141 -0.86 3.20 12.49
N PHE A 142 -0.55 1.94 12.76
CA PHE A 142 -1.48 0.83 12.54
C PHE A 142 -2.76 0.96 13.37
N ALA A 143 -2.64 1.33 14.65
CA ALA A 143 -3.81 1.57 15.49
C ALA A 143 -4.65 2.75 15.00
N LEU A 144 -4.02 3.86 14.61
CA LEU A 144 -4.70 5.03 14.05
C LEU A 144 -5.52 4.64 12.81
N GLU A 145 -4.87 4.04 11.82
CA GLU A 145 -5.49 3.84 10.53
C GLU A 145 -6.46 2.65 10.50
N TYR A 146 -6.05 1.51 11.07
CA TYR A 146 -6.89 0.32 11.03
C TYR A 146 -7.96 0.29 12.13
N ASN A 147 -7.65 0.72 13.36
CA ASN A 147 -8.57 0.55 14.47
C ASN A 147 -9.43 1.80 14.72
N HIS A 148 -8.87 3.02 14.59
CA HIS A 148 -9.61 4.25 14.85
C HIS A 148 -10.29 4.81 13.60
N LEU A 149 -9.62 4.79 12.44
CA LEU A 149 -10.21 5.24 11.18
C LEU A 149 -10.97 4.13 10.44
N GLY A 150 -10.80 2.87 10.83
CA GLY A 150 -11.51 1.74 10.24
C GLY A 150 -11.09 1.42 8.79
N LEU A 151 -9.89 1.81 8.39
CA LEU A 151 -9.37 1.47 7.07
C LEU A 151 -9.19 -0.05 6.94
N PRO A 152 -9.52 -0.65 5.79
CA PRO A 152 -9.40 -2.10 5.63
C PRO A 152 -7.94 -2.55 5.70
N ARG A 153 -7.69 -3.67 6.38
CA ARG A 153 -6.34 -4.28 6.39
C ARG A 153 -6.09 -5.01 5.09
N PRO A 154 -4.91 -4.86 4.47
CA PRO A 154 -4.52 -5.69 3.34
C PRO A 154 -4.49 -7.18 3.70
N ASP A 155 -4.87 -8.04 2.75
CA ASP A 155 -4.60 -9.48 2.86
C ASP A 155 -3.09 -9.77 2.69
N VAL A 156 -2.38 -8.90 1.98
CA VAL A 156 -0.92 -8.92 1.87
C VAL A 156 -0.35 -7.55 1.52
N ASN A 157 0.81 -7.24 2.10
CA ASN A 157 1.69 -6.14 1.71
C ASN A 157 2.87 -6.73 0.92
N LEU A 158 2.99 -6.41 -0.37
CA LEU A 158 4.08 -6.86 -1.24
C LEU A 158 5.22 -5.84 -1.21
N VAL A 159 6.28 -6.13 -0.47
CA VAL A 159 7.46 -5.27 -0.35
C VAL A 159 8.48 -5.63 -1.43
N PHE A 160 8.70 -4.74 -2.39
CA PHE A 160 9.70 -4.92 -3.45
C PHE A 160 11.10 -4.61 -2.93
N SER A 161 11.89 -5.67 -2.70
CA SER A 161 13.25 -5.57 -2.17
C SER A 161 14.27 -5.38 -3.29
N ILE A 162 14.87 -4.20 -3.31
CA ILE A 162 15.88 -3.80 -4.30
C ILE A 162 17.07 -3.14 -3.58
N ALA A 163 18.26 -3.27 -4.15
CA ALA A 163 19.42 -2.54 -3.66
C ALA A 163 19.20 -1.01 -3.82
N PRO A 164 19.46 -0.20 -2.78
CA PRO A 164 19.21 1.25 -2.83
C PRO A 164 19.90 1.95 -4.02
N ALA A 165 21.12 1.53 -4.39
CA ALA A 165 21.83 2.07 -5.54
C ALA A 165 21.12 1.82 -6.88
N GLU A 166 20.56 0.63 -7.07
CA GLU A 166 19.75 0.31 -8.27
C GLU A 166 18.43 1.08 -8.27
N ALA A 167 17.79 1.23 -7.11
CA ALA A 167 16.58 2.01 -6.96
C ALA A 167 16.82 3.48 -7.35
N GLU A 168 17.93 4.07 -6.91
CA GLU A 168 18.31 5.43 -7.28
C GLU A 168 18.54 5.59 -8.78
N ALA A 169 19.27 4.66 -9.40
CA ALA A 169 19.48 4.68 -10.84
C ALA A 169 18.15 4.67 -11.62
N ASN A 170 17.13 3.98 -11.07
CA ASN A 170 15.78 3.94 -11.65
C ASN A 170 14.99 5.25 -11.41
N VAL A 171 15.16 5.91 -10.27
CA VAL A 171 14.53 7.22 -10.00
C VAL A 171 14.99 8.25 -11.02
N GLY A 172 16.29 8.27 -11.37
CA GLY A 172 16.84 9.16 -12.38
C GLY A 172 16.25 9.00 -13.80
N LYS A 173 15.57 7.86 -14.07
CA LYS A 173 14.91 7.60 -15.35
C LYS A 173 13.42 7.99 -15.35
N LYS A 174 12.84 8.39 -14.19
CA LYS A 174 11.46 8.84 -14.10
C LYS A 174 11.28 10.17 -14.82
N GLY A 175 10.22 10.29 -15.61
CA GLY A 175 9.84 11.52 -16.30
C GLY A 175 9.18 12.56 -15.37
N PHE A 176 8.55 13.58 -16.00
CA PHE A 176 7.79 14.62 -15.34
C PHE A 176 6.67 14.06 -14.44
N ARG A 177 6.48 14.65 -13.25
CA ARG A 177 5.40 14.34 -12.31
C ARG A 177 4.73 15.62 -11.87
N GLU A 178 3.41 15.65 -11.84
CA GLU A 178 2.62 16.87 -11.60
C GLU A 178 2.96 17.57 -10.29
N TYR A 179 3.25 16.83 -9.21
CA TYR A 179 3.50 17.42 -7.89
C TYR A 179 4.94 17.90 -7.64
N VAL A 180 5.96 17.38 -8.37
CA VAL A 180 7.37 17.81 -8.24
C VAL A 180 8.00 18.21 -9.59
N GLY A 181 7.27 18.11 -10.69
CA GLY A 181 7.80 18.33 -12.02
C GLY A 181 8.84 17.30 -12.41
N ALA A 182 9.99 17.72 -12.91
CA ALA A 182 11.12 16.86 -13.27
C ALA A 182 12.08 16.60 -12.08
N GLY A 183 11.82 17.20 -10.91
CA GLY A 183 12.64 17.07 -9.70
C GLY A 183 12.40 15.79 -8.92
N ARG A 184 13.09 15.68 -7.78
CA ARG A 184 12.88 14.66 -6.74
C ARG A 184 12.12 15.28 -5.59
N ASP A 185 11.22 14.53 -4.96
CA ASP A 185 10.60 14.97 -3.72
C ASP A 185 11.59 14.88 -2.53
N VAL A 186 11.16 15.41 -1.37
CA VAL A 186 12.01 15.51 -0.18
C VAL A 186 12.53 14.15 0.28
N TYR A 187 11.73 13.09 0.17
CA TYR A 187 12.15 11.74 0.58
C TYR A 187 12.98 11.04 -0.51
N GLU A 188 12.65 11.25 -1.79
CA GLU A 188 13.45 10.72 -2.91
C GLU A 188 14.85 11.36 -3.02
N ALA A 189 14.98 12.62 -2.56
CA ALA A 189 16.26 13.33 -2.58
C ALA A 189 17.24 12.83 -1.51
N SER A 190 16.77 12.12 -0.50
CA SER A 190 17.58 11.60 0.60
C SER A 190 17.93 10.14 0.39
N HIS A 191 19.16 9.89 -0.04
CA HIS A 191 19.73 8.53 -0.15
C HIS A 191 19.61 7.71 1.14
N ASP A 192 19.92 8.34 2.26
CA ASP A 192 19.93 7.70 3.57
C ASP A 192 18.51 7.23 3.95
N ILE A 193 17.49 8.05 3.72
CA ILE A 193 16.10 7.69 3.99
C ILE A 193 15.67 6.47 3.17
N GLN A 194 16.04 6.37 1.90
CA GLN A 194 15.65 5.24 1.05
C GLN A 194 16.31 3.93 1.49
N ALA A 195 17.60 3.96 1.84
CA ALA A 195 18.31 2.80 2.35
C ALA A 195 17.69 2.30 3.68
N ARG A 196 17.45 3.23 4.60
CA ARG A 196 16.85 2.94 5.89
C ARG A 196 15.38 2.50 5.76
N ALA A 197 14.65 3.05 4.81
CA ALA A 197 13.29 2.59 4.52
C ALA A 197 13.30 1.12 4.07
N MET A 198 14.26 0.70 3.24
CA MET A 198 14.39 -0.70 2.86
C MET A 198 14.70 -1.59 4.06
N GLU A 199 15.65 -1.19 4.90
CA GLU A 199 15.98 -1.92 6.15
C GLU A 199 14.75 -2.04 7.05
N GLN A 200 13.98 -0.96 7.22
CA GLN A 200 12.79 -0.96 8.05
C GLN A 200 11.66 -1.82 7.46
N TYR A 201 11.45 -1.81 6.13
CA TYR A 201 10.53 -2.73 5.47
C TYR A 201 10.88 -4.19 5.75
N LEU A 202 12.17 -4.55 5.66
CA LEU A 202 12.65 -5.91 5.92
C LEU A 202 12.51 -6.28 7.41
N ALA A 203 12.79 -5.36 8.31
CA ALA A 203 12.58 -5.56 9.75
C ALA A 203 11.09 -5.82 10.08
N TYR A 204 10.17 -5.08 9.45
CA TYR A 204 8.74 -5.33 9.62
C TYR A 204 8.29 -6.64 8.94
N ALA A 205 8.86 -7.01 7.80
CA ALA A 205 8.56 -8.30 7.18
C ALA A 205 8.98 -9.50 8.05
N ALA A 206 10.00 -9.35 8.88
CA ALA A 206 10.39 -10.37 9.87
C ALA A 206 9.46 -10.42 11.09
N ARG A 207 8.62 -9.39 11.29
CA ARG A 207 7.74 -9.24 12.47
C ARG A 207 6.25 -9.48 12.15
N TYR A 208 5.81 -9.19 10.93
CA TYR A 208 4.40 -9.24 10.55
C TYR A 208 4.17 -10.22 9.39
N ASP A 209 3.28 -11.19 9.59
CA ASP A 209 3.03 -12.28 8.64
C ASP A 209 2.30 -11.84 7.36
N ASP A 210 1.63 -10.68 7.40
CA ASP A 210 0.92 -10.10 6.25
C ASP A 210 1.85 -9.36 5.28
N ILE A 211 3.18 -9.39 5.51
CA ILE A 211 4.18 -8.81 4.61
C ILE A 211 4.88 -9.94 3.83
N ALA A 212 4.90 -9.80 2.51
CA ALA A 212 5.65 -10.66 1.61
C ALA A 212 6.77 -9.87 0.93
N VAL A 213 8.01 -10.29 1.12
CA VAL A 213 9.16 -9.68 0.43
C VAL A 213 9.27 -10.27 -0.97
N ILE A 214 9.22 -9.41 -1.99
CA ILE A 214 9.40 -9.77 -3.38
C ILE A 214 10.84 -9.42 -3.79
N PRO A 215 11.71 -10.40 -4.07
CA PRO A 215 13.07 -10.12 -4.49
C PRO A 215 13.08 -9.49 -5.88
N CYS A 216 13.73 -8.35 -6.00
CA CYS A 216 13.94 -7.68 -7.28
C CYS A 216 15.37 -7.86 -7.81
N MET A 217 16.26 -8.46 -7.01
CA MET A 217 17.66 -8.69 -7.33
C MET A 217 17.96 -10.18 -7.38
N SER A 218 18.80 -10.60 -8.34
CA SER A 218 19.39 -11.93 -8.40
C SER A 218 20.84 -11.79 -8.80
N GLU A 219 21.75 -12.45 -8.08
CA GLU A 219 23.21 -12.40 -8.34
C GLU A 219 23.77 -10.96 -8.46
N GLY A 220 23.25 -10.05 -7.62
CA GLY A 220 23.67 -8.65 -7.62
C GLY A 220 23.14 -7.79 -8.78
N ARG A 221 22.22 -8.33 -9.61
CA ARG A 221 21.61 -7.62 -10.76
C ARG A 221 20.11 -7.50 -10.61
N LEU A 222 19.55 -6.44 -11.17
CA LEU A 222 18.10 -6.26 -11.25
C LEU A 222 17.49 -7.37 -12.12
N MET A 223 16.47 -8.03 -11.61
CA MET A 223 15.73 -9.09 -12.33
C MET A 223 14.87 -8.48 -13.44
N PRO A 224 14.61 -9.24 -14.54
CA PRO A 224 13.63 -8.86 -15.54
C PRO A 224 12.24 -8.61 -14.94
N VAL A 225 11.48 -7.68 -15.54
CA VAL A 225 10.14 -7.29 -15.08
C VAL A 225 9.21 -8.51 -14.96
N GLU A 226 9.28 -9.40 -15.92
CA GLU A 226 8.45 -10.61 -15.99
C GLU A 226 8.81 -11.61 -14.87
N ALA A 227 10.08 -11.71 -14.53
CA ALA A 227 10.54 -12.59 -13.46
C ALA A 227 10.08 -12.08 -12.08
N ILE A 228 10.12 -10.75 -11.86
CA ILE A 228 9.57 -10.13 -10.65
C ILE A 228 8.05 -10.33 -10.62
N GLY A 229 7.37 -10.13 -11.75
CA GLY A 229 5.92 -10.37 -11.87
C GLY A 229 5.52 -11.81 -11.56
N ALA A 230 6.32 -12.80 -12.02
CA ALA A 230 6.11 -14.21 -11.68
C ALA A 230 6.28 -14.46 -10.17
N ALA A 231 7.27 -13.84 -9.51
CA ALA A 231 7.44 -13.92 -8.06
C ALA A 231 6.25 -13.29 -7.30
N VAL A 232 5.68 -12.20 -7.80
CA VAL A 232 4.45 -11.60 -7.26
C VAL A 232 3.29 -12.58 -7.33
N LEU A 233 3.03 -13.16 -8.50
CA LEU A 233 1.92 -14.12 -8.67
C LEU A 233 2.10 -15.33 -7.77
N ALA A 234 3.31 -15.92 -7.71
CA ALA A 234 3.61 -17.04 -6.83
C ALA A 234 3.37 -16.71 -5.35
N ALA A 235 3.72 -15.51 -4.90
CA ALA A 235 3.47 -15.05 -3.53
C ALA A 235 1.98 -14.93 -3.22
N LEU A 236 1.16 -14.48 -4.18
CA LEU A 236 -0.30 -14.36 -4.04
C LEU A 236 -0.98 -15.74 -4.07
N GLU A 237 -0.56 -16.64 -4.95
CA GLU A 237 -1.05 -18.02 -5.06
C GLU A 237 -0.74 -18.81 -3.78
N ALA A 238 0.49 -18.72 -3.27
CA ALA A 238 0.90 -19.36 -2.01
C ALA A 238 0.09 -18.90 -0.78
N ARG A 239 -0.47 -17.68 -0.82
CA ARG A 239 -1.34 -17.14 0.23
C ARG A 239 -2.84 -17.37 -0.03
N GLY A 240 -3.20 -18.04 -1.13
CA GLY A 240 -4.60 -18.26 -1.51
C GLY A 240 -5.38 -16.98 -1.81
N ILE A 241 -4.70 -15.92 -2.24
CA ILE A 241 -5.32 -14.65 -2.62
C ILE A 241 -5.87 -14.74 -4.05
N ILE A 242 -5.15 -15.44 -4.91
CA ILE A 242 -5.54 -15.76 -6.29
C ILE A 242 -5.39 -17.26 -6.55
N VAL A 243 -6.00 -17.76 -7.61
CA VAL A 243 -5.90 -19.15 -8.11
C VAL A 243 -5.36 -19.17 -9.51
#